data_553e0b1f364fe7f9e88f1337e0ec7b07
#
_entry.id   553e0b1f364fe7f9e88f1337e0ec7b07
#
_cell.length_a   1.000
_cell.length_b   1.000
_cell.length_c   1.000
_cell.angle_alpha   90.00
_cell.angle_beta   90.00
_cell.angle_gamma   90.00
#
_symmetry.space_group_name_H-M   'P 1'
#
loop_
_entity.id
_entity.type
_entity.pdbx_description
1 polymer ?
#
loop_
_entity_poly.entity_id
_entity_poly.type
_entity_poly.pdbx_seq_one_letter_code
_entity_poly.pdbx_strand_id
1 'polypeptide(L)'
;MGFRVMPMFGTNSANRNAPDYARFADAATAKIDGDRLDLNWVDWDNDRHQEGWLSYMNLGVDSWREWLGGRITDAIQRYGVDAYFLDIAGGWVNNPRADMHEGIRRLVGDLRRAYPRVLCCGEMHYDALLAFIPLYQAFSQWPVRDHVQRYARFFQHLSHPAPGRGSSGVHESGFNHWDAQTLSLRAGIIPTLNV
;
A
#
# COMPACT_ATOMS: atom_id res chain seq x y z
N MET A 1 -3.14 -25.68 -8.00
CA MET A 1 -4.14 -24.71 -7.52
C MET A 1 -3.72 -23.34 -8.05
N GLY A 2 -4.62 -22.61 -8.70
CA GLY A 2 -4.28 -21.33 -9.35
C GLY A 2 -4.45 -20.12 -8.43
N PHE A 3 -3.65 -20.03 -7.37
CA PHE A 3 -3.62 -18.82 -6.56
C PHE A 3 -3.02 -17.64 -7.35
N ARG A 4 -3.55 -16.46 -7.13
CA ARG A 4 -2.98 -15.19 -7.57
C ARG A 4 -2.15 -14.60 -6.44
N VAL A 5 -0.99 -14.05 -6.76
CA VAL A 5 -0.04 -13.54 -5.78
C VAL A 5 0.02 -12.02 -5.86
N MET A 6 -0.15 -11.36 -4.72
CA MET A 6 -0.14 -9.91 -4.60
C MET A 6 0.70 -9.49 -3.38
N PRO A 7 2.00 -9.23 -3.55
CA PRO A 7 2.82 -8.68 -2.48
C PRO A 7 2.46 -7.23 -2.18
N MET A 8 2.65 -6.84 -0.90
CA MET A 8 2.44 -5.49 -0.41
C MET A 8 3.74 -4.69 -0.42
N PHE A 9 3.63 -3.40 -0.72
CA PHE A 9 4.72 -2.44 -0.67
C PHE A 9 4.28 -1.17 0.04
N GLY A 10 5.03 -0.75 1.05
CA GLY A 10 4.82 0.54 1.71
C GLY A 10 5.07 1.68 0.72
N THR A 11 4.03 2.46 0.45
CA THR A 11 4.08 3.52 -0.57
C THR A 11 4.75 4.78 -0.05
N ASN A 12 4.37 5.19 1.15
CA ASN A 12 4.75 6.47 1.73
C ASN A 12 5.57 6.31 3.02
N SER A 13 6.16 5.16 3.27
CA SER A 13 6.91 4.94 4.50
C SER A 13 8.18 4.14 4.27
N ALA A 14 9.25 4.49 4.99
CA ALA A 14 10.50 3.77 4.98
C ALA A 14 11.15 3.77 6.36
N ASN A 15 11.61 2.61 6.80
CA ASN A 15 12.34 2.51 8.05
C ASN A 15 13.70 3.21 7.91
N ARG A 16 14.00 4.14 8.82
CA ARG A 16 15.26 4.90 8.83
C ARG A 16 16.50 4.05 9.07
N ASN A 17 16.32 2.89 9.68
CA ASN A 17 17.39 1.94 9.95
C ASN A 17 17.60 0.94 8.79
N ALA A 18 16.79 1.03 7.72
CA ALA A 18 17.00 0.18 6.55
C ALA A 18 18.35 0.49 5.89
N PRO A 19 19.12 -0.53 5.49
CA PRO A 19 20.44 -0.34 4.90
C PRO A 19 20.46 0.59 3.68
N ASP A 20 19.38 0.57 2.91
CA ASP A 20 19.25 1.38 1.70
C ASP A 20 18.72 2.80 1.96
N TYR A 21 18.33 3.15 3.19
CA TYR A 21 17.64 4.42 3.49
C TYR A 21 18.41 5.66 2.99
N ALA A 22 19.73 5.65 3.12
CA ALA A 22 20.56 6.76 2.68
C ALA A 22 20.42 7.09 1.17
N ARG A 23 19.97 6.14 0.35
CA ARG A 23 19.81 6.31 -1.10
C ARG A 23 18.61 7.19 -1.47
N PHE A 24 17.63 7.28 -0.57
CA PHE A 24 16.37 8.00 -0.79
C PHE A 24 15.94 8.85 0.41
N ALA A 25 16.86 9.12 1.33
CA ALA A 25 16.58 9.94 2.51
C ALA A 25 16.13 11.36 2.19
N ASP A 26 16.49 11.87 1.03
CA ASP A 26 16.06 13.18 0.49
C ASP A 26 14.57 13.24 0.19
N ALA A 27 13.92 12.09 0.02
CA ALA A 27 12.48 11.99 -0.19
C ALA A 27 11.66 12.01 1.11
N ALA A 28 12.32 12.04 2.27
CA ALA A 28 11.62 12.14 3.55
C ALA A 28 10.83 13.46 3.63
N THR A 29 9.55 13.35 3.98
CA THR A 29 8.67 14.51 4.12
C THR A 29 9.02 15.29 5.37
N ALA A 30 9.03 16.61 5.27
CA ALA A 30 9.22 17.52 6.39
C ALA A 30 7.91 18.21 6.78
N LYS A 31 7.75 18.51 8.05
CA LYS A 31 6.71 19.41 8.58
C LYS A 31 7.03 20.85 8.22
N ILE A 32 6.08 21.78 8.51
CA ILE A 32 6.24 23.21 8.27
C ILE A 32 7.42 23.80 9.07
N ASP A 33 7.66 23.30 10.27
CA ASP A 33 8.77 23.70 11.15
C ASP A 33 10.15 23.18 10.68
N GLY A 34 10.16 22.35 9.64
CA GLY A 34 11.36 21.75 9.09
C GLY A 34 11.70 20.37 9.70
N ASP A 35 11.01 19.98 10.75
CA ASP A 35 11.17 18.65 11.34
C ASP A 35 10.66 17.58 10.40
N ARG A 36 11.26 16.39 10.51
CA ARG A 36 10.82 15.23 9.75
C ARG A 36 9.43 14.77 10.17
N LEU A 37 8.58 14.45 9.21
CA LEU A 37 7.32 13.78 9.48
C LEU A 37 7.59 12.28 9.59
N ASP A 38 7.60 11.78 10.82
CA ASP A 38 7.85 10.37 11.10
C ASP A 38 6.63 9.71 11.74
N LEU A 39 6.44 8.44 11.43
CA LEU A 39 5.49 7.55 12.07
C LEU A 39 6.25 6.69 13.07
N ASN A 40 5.80 6.67 14.30
CA ASN A 40 6.36 5.77 15.31
C ASN A 40 5.45 4.55 15.44
N TRP A 41 5.77 3.53 14.70
CA TRP A 41 5.10 2.24 14.80
C TRP A 41 5.83 1.38 15.82
N VAL A 42 5.18 1.15 16.93
CA VAL A 42 5.72 0.32 18.02
C VAL A 42 4.94 -0.98 18.01
N ASP A 43 5.57 -2.06 17.57
CA ASP A 43 5.03 -3.43 17.63
C ASP A 43 3.52 -3.49 17.29
N TRP A 44 3.13 -2.90 16.15
CA TRP A 44 1.74 -2.75 15.75
C TRP A 44 1.06 -4.08 15.41
N ASP A 45 1.85 -5.09 15.05
CA ASP A 45 1.36 -6.44 14.70
C ASP A 45 1.53 -7.45 15.85
N ASN A 46 2.01 -7.01 17.02
CA ASN A 46 2.24 -7.81 18.22
C ASN A 46 3.20 -8.99 18.01
N ASP A 47 4.18 -8.85 17.14
CA ASP A 47 5.22 -9.85 16.93
C ASP A 47 6.39 -9.73 17.92
N ARG A 48 6.37 -8.72 18.80
CA ARG A 48 7.38 -8.34 19.80
C ARG A 48 8.64 -7.69 19.22
N HIS A 49 8.60 -7.31 17.95
CA HIS A 49 9.59 -6.43 17.35
C HIS A 49 9.11 -4.99 17.37
N GLN A 50 10.04 -4.08 17.61
CA GLN A 50 9.75 -2.66 17.39
C GLN A 50 10.15 -2.32 15.96
N GLU A 51 9.18 -1.94 15.14
CA GLU A 51 9.44 -1.48 13.77
C GLU A 51 10.19 -0.16 13.73
N GLY A 52 10.13 0.57 14.84
CA GLY A 52 10.87 1.81 15.01
C GLY A 52 10.25 2.97 14.25
N TRP A 53 11.07 3.95 13.97
CA TRP A 53 10.65 5.15 13.30
C TRP A 53 10.62 4.96 11.78
N LEU A 54 9.43 5.12 11.20
CA LEU A 54 9.25 5.19 9.76
C LEU A 54 9.22 6.66 9.34
N SER A 55 10.09 7.05 8.43
CA SER A 55 9.96 8.33 7.75
C SER A 55 8.78 8.29 6.78
N TYR A 56 7.98 9.35 6.78
CA TYR A 56 6.97 9.52 5.73
C TYR A 56 7.66 9.95 4.44
N MET A 57 7.45 9.20 3.36
CA MET A 57 8.19 9.36 2.10
C MET A 57 7.32 10.03 1.03
N ASN A 58 7.93 10.85 0.20
CA ASN A 58 7.27 11.55 -0.90
C ASN A 58 7.60 10.90 -2.25
N LEU A 59 6.63 10.25 -2.88
CA LEU A 59 6.76 9.64 -4.21
C LEU A 59 7.00 10.65 -5.34
N GLY A 60 6.74 11.93 -5.12
CA GLY A 60 7.10 13.00 -6.07
C GLY A 60 8.61 13.14 -6.24
N VAL A 61 9.40 12.68 -5.27
CA VAL A 61 10.87 12.69 -5.32
C VAL A 61 11.38 11.44 -6.04
N ASP A 62 12.23 11.65 -7.03
CA ASP A 62 12.67 10.58 -7.94
C ASP A 62 13.41 9.46 -7.22
N SER A 63 14.27 9.78 -6.26
CA SER A 63 15.07 8.79 -5.52
C SER A 63 14.21 7.70 -4.86
N TRP A 64 13.13 8.09 -4.19
CA TRP A 64 12.19 7.15 -3.57
C TRP A 64 11.34 6.42 -4.60
N ARG A 65 10.80 7.14 -5.58
CA ARG A 65 9.96 6.55 -6.61
C ARG A 65 10.70 5.50 -7.44
N GLU A 66 11.94 5.78 -7.83
CA GLU A 66 12.77 4.86 -8.59
C GLU A 66 13.18 3.64 -7.77
N TRP A 67 13.56 3.85 -6.51
CA TRP A 67 13.89 2.74 -5.62
C TRP A 67 12.69 1.81 -5.42
N LEU A 68 11.52 2.36 -5.08
CA LEU A 68 10.29 1.58 -4.88
C LEU A 68 9.87 0.87 -6.17
N GLY A 69 9.89 1.58 -7.29
CA GLY A 69 9.60 1.01 -8.62
C GLY A 69 10.52 -0.16 -8.96
N GLY A 70 11.80 -0.04 -8.63
CA GLY A 70 12.78 -1.13 -8.76
C GLY A 70 12.41 -2.35 -7.92
N ARG A 71 11.99 -2.16 -6.66
CA ARG A 71 11.57 -3.27 -5.78
C ARG A 71 10.33 -3.99 -6.29
N ILE A 72 9.34 -3.24 -6.79
CA ILE A 72 8.15 -3.83 -7.40
C ILE A 72 8.52 -4.59 -8.69
N THR A 73 9.37 -4.01 -9.52
CA THR A 73 9.88 -4.65 -10.74
C THR A 73 10.60 -5.96 -10.43
N ASP A 74 11.49 -5.96 -9.44
CA ASP A 74 12.21 -7.16 -9.00
C ASP A 74 11.23 -8.27 -8.57
N ALA A 75 10.18 -7.91 -7.83
CA ALA A 75 9.17 -8.87 -7.42
C ALA A 75 8.40 -9.45 -8.61
N ILE A 76 8.00 -8.60 -9.55
CA ILE A 76 7.31 -9.04 -10.77
C ILE A 76 8.18 -9.99 -11.58
N GLN A 77 9.44 -9.64 -11.81
CA GLN A 77 10.34 -10.41 -12.66
C GLN A 77 10.80 -11.71 -12.01
N ARG A 78 11.08 -11.67 -10.71
CA ARG A 78 11.63 -12.83 -9.99
C ARG A 78 10.57 -13.85 -9.63
N TYR A 79 9.37 -13.40 -9.25
CA TYR A 79 8.34 -14.26 -8.69
C TYR A 79 7.10 -14.40 -9.57
N GLY A 80 6.99 -13.65 -10.67
CA GLY A 80 5.85 -13.72 -11.58
C GLY A 80 4.53 -13.36 -10.91
N VAL A 81 4.53 -12.32 -10.07
CA VAL A 81 3.34 -11.90 -9.32
C VAL A 81 2.23 -11.39 -10.24
N ASP A 82 0.98 -11.60 -9.85
CA ASP A 82 -0.19 -11.21 -10.64
C ASP A 82 -0.64 -9.77 -10.38
N ALA A 83 -0.32 -9.27 -9.19
CA ALA A 83 -0.66 -7.92 -8.75
C ALA A 83 0.37 -7.40 -7.76
N TYR A 84 0.35 -6.11 -7.47
CA TYR A 84 1.05 -5.49 -6.35
C TYR A 84 0.12 -4.57 -5.59
N PHE A 85 0.27 -4.54 -4.28
CA PHE A 85 -0.52 -3.70 -3.38
C PHE A 85 0.33 -2.54 -2.88
N LEU A 86 -0.20 -1.34 -3.02
CA LEU A 86 0.40 -0.10 -2.53
C LEU A 86 -0.29 0.32 -1.23
N ASP A 87 0.37 0.06 -0.13
CA ASP A 87 -0.07 0.43 1.20
C ASP A 87 -0.06 1.95 1.37
N ILE A 88 -1.09 2.51 2.02
CA ILE A 88 -1.28 3.95 2.24
C ILE A 88 -1.22 4.78 0.93
N ALA A 89 -1.66 4.21 -0.18
CA ALA A 89 -1.59 4.88 -1.48
C ALA A 89 -2.31 6.24 -1.54
N GLY A 90 -3.39 6.41 -0.77
CA GLY A 90 -4.14 7.66 -0.65
C GLY A 90 -3.76 8.54 0.54
N GLY A 91 -2.80 8.13 1.35
CA GLY A 91 -2.33 8.87 2.52
C GLY A 91 -1.32 9.95 2.14
N TRP A 92 -1.80 11.11 1.73
CA TRP A 92 -0.93 12.18 1.27
C TRP A 92 -0.78 13.30 2.28
N VAL A 93 0.39 13.91 2.25
CA VAL A 93 0.66 15.17 2.94
C VAL A 93 1.17 16.17 1.93
N ASN A 94 0.71 17.42 2.05
CA ASN A 94 1.21 18.50 1.22
C ASN A 94 2.70 18.73 1.51
N ASN A 95 3.50 18.67 0.48
CA ASN A 95 4.92 18.90 0.57
C ASN A 95 5.33 19.87 -0.55
N PRO A 96 5.99 21.02 -0.22
CA PRO A 96 6.36 22.01 -1.23
C PRO A 96 7.47 21.54 -2.18
N ARG A 97 8.15 20.44 -1.86
CA ARG A 97 9.25 19.92 -2.68
C ARG A 97 8.80 19.18 -3.92
N ALA A 98 7.74 18.37 -3.80
CA ALA A 98 7.28 17.55 -4.90
C ALA A 98 5.83 17.10 -4.68
N ASP A 99 5.12 16.90 -5.77
CA ASP A 99 3.73 16.48 -5.79
C ASP A 99 3.63 14.96 -5.61
N MET A 100 3.05 14.52 -4.48
CA MET A 100 2.88 13.11 -4.16
C MET A 100 1.89 12.42 -5.10
N HIS A 101 0.83 13.10 -5.53
CA HIS A 101 -0.13 12.53 -6.47
C HIS A 101 0.51 12.26 -7.82
N GLU A 102 1.25 13.23 -8.34
CA GLU A 102 1.97 13.05 -9.59
C GLU A 102 3.04 11.96 -9.47
N GLY A 103 3.67 11.85 -8.31
CA GLY A 103 4.64 10.79 -8.03
C GLY A 103 4.04 9.40 -8.12
N ILE A 104 2.91 9.14 -7.46
CA ILE A 104 2.24 7.83 -7.54
C ILE A 104 1.68 7.57 -8.92
N ARG A 105 1.16 8.60 -9.60
CA ARG A 105 0.68 8.48 -10.98
C ARG A 105 1.80 8.03 -11.93
N ARG A 106 3.01 8.59 -11.78
CA ARG A 106 4.19 8.19 -12.55
C ARG A 106 4.58 6.76 -12.23
N LEU A 107 4.74 6.41 -10.95
CA LEU A 107 5.10 5.05 -10.54
C LEU A 107 4.17 4.01 -11.17
N VAL A 108 2.86 4.18 -10.98
CA VAL A 108 1.86 3.23 -11.51
C VAL A 108 1.85 3.24 -13.04
N GLY A 109 1.99 4.41 -13.66
CA GLY A 109 2.05 4.54 -15.12
C GLY A 109 3.24 3.81 -15.74
N ASP A 110 4.42 3.92 -15.12
CA ASP A 110 5.64 3.25 -15.59
C ASP A 110 5.53 1.73 -15.44
N LEU A 111 5.08 1.26 -14.29
CA LEU A 111 4.85 -0.16 -14.04
C LEU A 111 3.80 -0.75 -14.97
N ARG A 112 2.71 -0.03 -15.22
CA ARG A 112 1.65 -0.47 -16.13
C ARG A 112 2.14 -0.56 -17.59
N ARG A 113 2.99 0.36 -18.02
CA ARG A 113 3.60 0.29 -19.37
C ARG A 113 4.53 -0.91 -19.51
N ALA A 114 5.35 -1.16 -18.50
CA ALA A 114 6.29 -2.28 -18.50
C ALA A 114 5.60 -3.63 -18.32
N TYR A 115 4.55 -3.68 -17.49
CA TYR A 115 3.87 -4.92 -17.07
C TYR A 115 2.36 -4.79 -17.17
N PRO A 116 1.76 -4.68 -18.37
CA PRO A 116 0.34 -4.34 -18.56
C PRO A 116 -0.64 -5.39 -18.03
N ARG A 117 -0.16 -6.59 -17.70
CA ARG A 117 -0.99 -7.68 -17.14
C ARG A 117 -0.92 -7.79 -15.63
N VAL A 118 -0.04 -7.02 -14.97
CA VAL A 118 0.09 -6.99 -13.52
C VAL A 118 -0.81 -5.89 -12.97
N LEU A 119 -1.70 -6.23 -12.05
CA LEU A 119 -2.67 -5.30 -11.50
C LEU A 119 -2.04 -4.43 -10.40
N CYS A 120 -2.42 -3.16 -10.36
CA CYS A 120 -2.14 -2.30 -9.23
C CYS A 120 -3.34 -2.25 -8.29
N CYS A 121 -3.11 -2.50 -7.03
CA CYS A 121 -4.09 -2.37 -5.97
C CYS A 121 -3.61 -1.31 -4.96
N GLY A 122 -4.53 -0.65 -4.28
CA GLY A 122 -4.19 0.40 -3.33
C GLY A 122 -4.99 0.35 -2.05
N GLU A 123 -4.46 0.98 -1.04
CA GLU A 123 -5.13 1.29 0.21
C GLU A 123 -5.51 2.77 0.27
N MET A 124 -6.43 3.12 1.19
CA MET A 124 -6.88 4.50 1.40
C MET A 124 -7.33 5.15 0.09
N HIS A 125 -8.38 4.59 -0.48
CA HIS A 125 -8.93 5.06 -1.75
C HIS A 125 -9.29 6.56 -1.71
N TYR A 126 -8.90 7.21 -2.76
CA TYR A 126 -9.13 8.62 -3.01
C TYR A 126 -9.63 8.75 -4.46
N ASP A 127 -10.63 9.55 -4.70
CA ASP A 127 -11.31 9.58 -6.01
C ASP A 127 -10.38 9.89 -7.19
N ALA A 128 -9.40 10.77 -7.02
CA ALA A 128 -8.41 11.07 -8.06
C ALA A 128 -7.50 9.87 -8.40
N LEU A 129 -7.30 8.92 -7.48
CA LEU A 129 -6.53 7.71 -7.75
C LEU A 129 -7.25 6.74 -8.67
N LEU A 130 -8.58 6.81 -8.78
CA LEU A 130 -9.39 5.93 -9.64
C LEU A 130 -8.96 5.97 -11.11
N ALA A 131 -8.34 7.06 -11.53
CA ALA A 131 -7.85 7.20 -12.90
C ALA A 131 -6.74 6.18 -13.26
N PHE A 132 -6.02 5.66 -12.28
CA PHE A 132 -4.88 4.77 -12.50
C PHE A 132 -4.75 3.61 -11.51
N ILE A 133 -5.44 3.64 -10.34
CA ILE A 133 -5.54 2.51 -9.42
C ILE A 133 -7.01 2.08 -9.32
N PRO A 134 -7.43 1.06 -10.08
CA PRO A 134 -8.85 0.67 -10.12
C PRO A 134 -9.27 -0.34 -9.06
N LEU A 135 -8.32 -0.90 -8.29
CA LEU A 135 -8.58 -1.92 -7.29
C LEU A 135 -8.10 -1.48 -5.93
N TYR A 136 -8.99 -1.52 -4.94
CA TYR A 136 -8.73 -1.05 -3.58
C TYR A 136 -9.05 -2.08 -2.52
N GLN A 137 -8.32 -1.98 -1.39
CA GLN A 137 -8.68 -2.71 -0.19
C GLN A 137 -9.95 -2.10 0.42
N ALA A 138 -10.92 -2.95 0.73
CA ALA A 138 -12.12 -2.56 1.44
C ALA A 138 -11.92 -2.73 2.95
N PHE A 139 -12.23 -1.67 3.68
CA PHE A 139 -12.26 -1.70 5.15
C PHE A 139 -13.70 -1.76 5.61
N SER A 140 -14.03 -2.73 6.46
CA SER A 140 -15.39 -2.91 6.97
C SER A 140 -15.91 -1.71 7.77
N GLN A 141 -15.02 -0.99 8.41
CA GLN A 141 -15.35 0.18 9.24
C GLN A 141 -15.41 1.51 8.46
N TRP A 142 -15.03 1.51 7.20
CA TRP A 142 -15.07 2.72 6.38
C TRP A 142 -16.09 2.54 5.26
N PRO A 143 -17.27 3.16 5.37
CA PRO A 143 -18.26 3.06 4.33
C PRO A 143 -17.70 3.64 3.03
N VAL A 144 -17.61 2.79 2.04
CA VAL A 144 -17.19 3.22 0.70
C VAL A 144 -18.32 4.07 0.12
N ARG A 145 -18.01 5.30 -0.26
CA ARG A 145 -18.99 6.20 -0.85
C ARG A 145 -19.49 5.64 -2.19
N ASP A 146 -20.77 5.80 -2.46
CA ASP A 146 -21.43 5.26 -3.66
C ASP A 146 -20.71 5.56 -4.97
N HIS A 147 -20.16 6.76 -5.11
CA HIS A 147 -19.43 7.14 -6.33
C HIS A 147 -18.12 6.35 -6.49
N VAL A 148 -17.43 6.04 -5.39
CA VAL A 148 -16.22 5.21 -5.45
C VAL A 148 -16.59 3.77 -5.76
N GLN A 149 -17.65 3.22 -5.13
CA GLN A 149 -18.14 1.88 -5.42
C GLN A 149 -18.51 1.68 -6.89
N ARG A 150 -19.00 2.71 -7.53
CA ARG A 150 -19.41 2.66 -8.95
C ARG A 150 -18.23 2.45 -9.90
N TYR A 151 -17.06 2.98 -9.58
CA TYR A 151 -15.91 3.03 -10.49
C TYR A 151 -14.72 2.18 -10.04
N ALA A 152 -14.64 1.82 -8.77
CA ALA A 152 -13.58 1.00 -8.22
C ALA A 152 -14.02 -0.46 -8.06
N ARG A 153 -13.04 -1.35 -8.03
CA ARG A 153 -13.18 -2.71 -7.51
C ARG A 153 -12.51 -2.80 -6.16
N PHE A 154 -13.07 -3.63 -5.30
CA PHE A 154 -12.57 -3.83 -3.94
C PHE A 154 -12.17 -5.27 -3.73
N PHE A 155 -11.13 -5.46 -2.92
CA PHE A 155 -10.78 -6.75 -2.35
C PHE A 155 -10.83 -6.65 -0.81
N GLN A 156 -11.01 -7.76 -0.15
CA GLN A 156 -11.06 -7.83 1.30
C GLN A 156 -10.47 -9.15 1.78
N HIS A 157 -9.71 -9.09 2.87
CA HIS A 157 -9.13 -10.27 3.48
C HIS A 157 -10.21 -11.12 4.18
N LEU A 158 -10.20 -12.41 3.93
CA LEU A 158 -11.11 -13.39 4.53
C LEU A 158 -10.51 -14.14 5.71
N SER A 159 -9.21 -14.02 5.92
CA SER A 159 -8.52 -14.73 7.01
C SER A 159 -7.58 -13.80 7.76
N HIS A 160 -7.37 -14.12 9.03
CA HIS A 160 -6.37 -13.48 9.86
C HIS A 160 -5.19 -14.43 10.06
N PRO A 161 -3.95 -13.91 10.15
CA PRO A 161 -2.83 -14.71 10.61
C PRO A 161 -3.10 -15.27 12.01
N ALA A 162 -2.53 -16.41 12.33
CA ALA A 162 -2.70 -17.02 13.63
C ALA A 162 -2.17 -16.09 14.73
N PRO A 163 -2.91 -15.92 15.84
CA PRO A 163 -2.48 -15.05 16.93
C PRO A 163 -1.08 -15.39 17.44
N GLY A 164 -0.22 -14.40 17.62
CA GLY A 164 1.12 -14.54 18.20
C GLY A 164 2.18 -15.10 17.24
N ARG A 165 1.88 -15.24 15.98
CA ARG A 165 2.88 -15.43 14.93
C ARG A 165 3.00 -14.12 14.18
N GLY A 166 4.19 -13.55 14.16
CA GLY A 166 4.48 -12.34 13.40
C GLY A 166 3.88 -12.47 12.01
N SER A 167 3.12 -11.48 11.61
CA SER A 167 2.52 -11.53 10.31
C SER A 167 3.62 -11.33 9.28
N SER A 168 3.64 -12.19 8.31
CA SER A 168 4.39 -11.94 7.09
C SER A 168 3.75 -10.82 6.25
N GLY A 169 2.78 -10.11 6.80
CA GLY A 169 2.03 -9.07 6.13
C GLY A 169 1.21 -8.23 7.11
N VAL A 170 0.38 -7.36 6.60
CA VAL A 170 -0.46 -6.48 7.39
C VAL A 170 -1.47 -7.28 8.20
N HIS A 171 -1.25 -7.36 9.51
CA HIS A 171 -2.27 -7.77 10.44
C HIS A 171 -3.14 -6.57 10.74
N GLU A 172 -4.18 -6.39 9.98
CA GLU A 172 -5.15 -5.37 10.29
C GLU A 172 -6.15 -5.91 11.31
N SER A 173 -5.95 -5.54 12.54
CA SER A 173 -6.76 -5.95 13.70
C SER A 173 -8.23 -5.52 13.64
N GLY A 174 -8.65 -4.86 12.57
CA GLY A 174 -10.03 -4.42 12.34
C GLY A 174 -10.82 -5.29 11.38
N PHE A 175 -10.22 -6.29 10.75
CA PHE A 175 -10.95 -7.15 9.83
C PHE A 175 -11.68 -8.25 10.57
N ASN A 176 -13.00 -8.10 10.64
CA ASN A 176 -13.87 -9.20 10.98
C ASN A 176 -14.13 -10.01 9.71
N HIS A 177 -13.60 -11.22 9.64
CA HIS A 177 -13.75 -12.08 8.46
C HIS A 177 -15.23 -12.45 8.16
N TRP A 178 -16.11 -12.38 9.12
CA TRP A 178 -17.55 -12.56 8.92
C TRP A 178 -18.14 -11.41 8.12
N ASP A 179 -17.76 -10.18 8.48
CA ASP A 179 -18.18 -8.99 7.73
C ASP A 179 -17.60 -9.00 6.33
N ALA A 180 -16.35 -9.45 6.18
CA ALA A 180 -15.69 -9.61 4.90
C ALA A 180 -16.46 -10.56 3.98
N GLN A 181 -16.84 -11.74 4.46
CA GLN A 181 -17.63 -12.69 3.67
C GLN A 181 -18.98 -12.10 3.26
N THR A 182 -19.66 -11.44 4.18
CA THR A 182 -20.95 -10.81 3.92
C THR A 182 -20.83 -9.69 2.89
N LEU A 183 -19.81 -8.85 3.02
CA LEU A 183 -19.57 -7.76 2.08
C LEU A 183 -19.19 -8.27 0.70
N SER A 184 -18.32 -9.24 0.61
CA SER A 184 -17.88 -9.84 -0.65
C SER A 184 -19.05 -10.42 -1.45
N LEU A 185 -19.96 -11.12 -0.78
CA LEU A 185 -21.13 -11.70 -1.40
C LEU A 185 -22.13 -10.63 -1.90
N ARG A 186 -22.31 -9.54 -1.13
CA ARG A 186 -23.29 -8.50 -1.44
C ARG A 186 -22.83 -7.46 -2.44
N ALA A 187 -21.55 -7.08 -2.38
CA ALA A 187 -21.01 -5.96 -3.12
C ALA A 187 -20.12 -6.36 -4.31
N GLY A 188 -20.00 -7.64 -4.61
CA GLY A 188 -19.09 -8.13 -5.66
C GLY A 188 -17.61 -7.85 -5.36
N ILE A 189 -17.26 -7.85 -4.09
CA ILE A 189 -15.89 -7.68 -3.61
C ILE A 189 -15.08 -8.94 -3.90
N ILE A 190 -13.85 -8.78 -4.30
CA ILE A 190 -12.93 -9.90 -4.57
C ILE A 190 -12.40 -10.41 -3.22
N PRO A 191 -12.65 -11.68 -2.87
CA PRO A 191 -12.11 -12.25 -1.64
C PRO A 191 -10.63 -12.53 -1.78
N THR A 192 -9.86 -12.19 -0.75
CA THR A 192 -8.44 -12.51 -0.66
C THR A 192 -8.14 -13.27 0.63
N LEU A 193 -7.08 -14.06 0.62
CA LEU A 193 -6.53 -14.69 1.80
C LEU A 193 -5.26 -13.94 2.19
N ASN A 194 -5.16 -13.57 3.45
CA ASN A 194 -3.94 -13.07 4.04
C ASN A 194 -3.17 -14.27 4.60
N VAL A 195 -1.92 -14.47 4.19
CA VAL A 195 -1.10 -15.64 4.55
C VAL A 195 0.16 -15.14 5.23
#